data_a225d959f9b1b57369ef1505bd6325e5
#
_entry.id   a225d959f9b1b57369ef1505bd6325e5
#
_cell.length_a   1.000
_cell.length_b   1.000
_cell.length_c   1.000
_cell.angle_alpha   90.00
_cell.angle_beta   90.00
_cell.angle_gamma   90.00
#
_symmetry.space_group_name_H-M   'P 1'
#
loop_
_entity.id
_entity.type
_entity.pdbx_description
1 polymer ?
#
loop_
_entity_poly.entity_id
_entity_poly.type
_entity_poly.pdbx_seq_one_letter_code
_entity_poly.pdbx_strand_id
1 'polypeptide(L)'
;MPITLDDVNDALALQPEEVPGHYTDRDSLLYAVAIGMGKDPMDVNELEYVCETMGNRVVPTAATVLSRPDRAPGTRSSIMSKMNYMLMLHGEQRLAIHQPLPAAADILISNRVTGVFDKGEGKGTLLTNETAVKLASGDPLFTLSATLFYRGDGGFGGSADGAPEPHAIPDRAPDAICELPQRSDQAMV
;
A
#
# COMPACT_ATOMS: atom_id res chain seq x y z
N MET A 1 -25.50 2.45 -6.27
CA MET A 1 -26.18 3.53 -5.52
C MET A 1 -25.06 4.46 -5.04
N PRO A 2 -25.28 5.78 -5.00
CA PRO A 2 -24.29 6.71 -4.45
C PRO A 2 -24.03 6.38 -2.98
N ILE A 3 -22.83 6.70 -2.50
CA ILE A 3 -22.48 6.58 -1.08
C ILE A 3 -23.26 7.59 -0.24
N THR A 4 -23.45 7.28 1.03
CA THR A 4 -24.16 8.10 2.00
C THR A 4 -23.28 8.36 3.24
N LEU A 5 -23.68 9.32 4.09
CA LEU A 5 -23.00 9.55 5.37
C LEU A 5 -23.05 8.34 6.30
N ASP A 6 -24.14 7.55 6.24
CA ASP A 6 -24.24 6.31 7.04
C ASP A 6 -23.20 5.29 6.57
N ASP A 7 -22.96 5.16 5.26
CA ASP A 7 -21.91 4.27 4.72
C ASP A 7 -20.51 4.70 5.19
N VAL A 8 -20.27 6.00 5.29
CA VAL A 8 -19.01 6.55 5.80
C VAL A 8 -18.85 6.25 7.29
N ASN A 9 -19.89 6.51 8.10
CA ASN A 9 -19.87 6.23 9.52
C ASN A 9 -19.67 4.73 9.81
N ASP A 10 -20.35 3.87 9.07
CA ASP A 10 -20.20 2.42 9.19
C ASP A 10 -18.76 1.98 8.84
N ALA A 11 -18.18 2.55 7.77
CA ALA A 11 -16.84 2.23 7.34
C ALA A 11 -15.78 2.64 8.37
N LEU A 12 -15.95 3.81 8.99
CA LEU A 12 -15.03 4.34 10.01
C LEU A 12 -15.18 3.62 11.36
N ALA A 13 -16.38 3.14 11.68
CA ALA A 13 -16.66 2.40 12.91
C ALA A 13 -16.24 0.92 12.83
N LEU A 14 -16.04 0.39 11.63
CA LEU A 14 -15.73 -1.01 11.41
C LEU A 14 -14.39 -1.38 12.05
N GLN A 15 -14.44 -2.34 12.98
CA GLN A 15 -13.22 -2.88 13.58
C GLN A 15 -12.50 -3.80 12.57
N PRO A 16 -11.19 -3.60 12.35
CA PRO A 16 -10.45 -4.42 11.41
C PRO A 16 -10.33 -5.87 11.91
N GLU A 17 -10.56 -6.82 11.02
CA GLU A 17 -10.29 -8.23 11.24
C GLU A 17 -8.81 -8.51 10.94
N GLU A 18 -8.13 -9.25 11.83
CA GLU A 18 -6.81 -9.80 11.52
C GLU A 18 -6.97 -11.06 10.68
N VAL A 19 -6.42 -11.07 9.50
CA VAL A 19 -6.48 -12.17 8.55
C VAL A 19 -5.09 -12.74 8.36
N PRO A 20 -4.89 -14.06 8.45
CA PRO A 20 -3.59 -14.66 8.17
C PRO A 20 -3.20 -14.47 6.71
N GLY A 21 -1.91 -14.38 6.48
CA GLY A 21 -1.25 -14.38 5.20
C GLY A 21 0.15 -14.94 5.35
N HIS A 22 0.78 -15.22 4.23
CA HIS A 22 2.18 -15.63 4.22
C HIS A 22 2.87 -15.13 2.95
N TYR A 23 4.17 -15.03 3.01
CA TYR A 23 5.02 -14.88 1.84
C TYR A 23 6.29 -15.71 2.01
N THR A 24 6.86 -16.09 0.89
CA THR A 24 8.04 -16.95 0.82
C THR A 24 9.27 -16.15 0.39
N ASP A 25 10.44 -16.74 0.55
CA ASP A 25 11.70 -16.21 0.02
C ASP A 25 11.64 -15.99 -1.50
N ARG A 26 10.95 -16.88 -2.22
CA ARG A 26 10.69 -16.72 -3.66
C ARG A 26 9.97 -15.41 -3.97
N ASP A 27 8.96 -15.03 -3.17
CA ASP A 27 8.20 -13.80 -3.40
C ASP A 27 9.08 -12.56 -3.20
N SER A 28 9.94 -12.58 -2.19
CA SER A 28 10.91 -11.53 -1.91
C SER A 28 11.94 -11.38 -3.03
N LEU A 29 12.48 -12.49 -3.52
CA LEU A 29 13.46 -12.52 -4.61
C LEU A 29 12.82 -12.07 -5.94
N LEU A 30 11.61 -12.54 -6.25
CA LEU A 30 10.88 -12.12 -7.45
C LEU A 30 10.62 -10.62 -7.46
N TYR A 31 10.27 -10.05 -6.31
CA TYR A 31 10.09 -8.60 -6.20
C TYR A 31 11.39 -7.86 -6.51
N ALA A 32 12.51 -8.27 -5.91
CA ALA A 32 13.81 -7.64 -6.14
C ALA A 32 14.21 -7.69 -7.62
N VAL A 33 14.06 -8.83 -8.27
CA VAL A 33 14.33 -8.99 -9.71
C VAL A 33 13.37 -8.13 -10.54
N ALA A 34 12.08 -8.08 -10.19
CA ALA A 34 11.08 -7.31 -10.93
C ALA A 34 11.38 -5.80 -10.92
N ILE A 35 11.90 -5.25 -9.83
CA ILE A 35 12.32 -3.84 -9.77
C ILE A 35 13.70 -3.58 -10.37
N GLY A 36 14.39 -4.63 -10.83
CA GLY A 36 15.63 -4.55 -11.62
C GLY A 36 16.90 -4.71 -10.81
N MET A 37 16.86 -5.26 -9.60
CA MET A 37 18.07 -5.62 -8.87
C MET A 37 18.77 -6.84 -9.50
N GLY A 38 20.07 -6.95 -9.29
CA GLY A 38 20.88 -8.04 -9.83
C GLY A 38 21.19 -7.94 -11.32
N LYS A 39 21.04 -6.76 -11.95
CA LYS A 39 21.40 -6.54 -13.34
C LYS A 39 22.90 -6.74 -13.60
N ASP A 40 23.73 -6.29 -12.66
CA ASP A 40 25.16 -6.59 -12.67
C ASP A 40 25.40 -7.81 -11.80
N PRO A 41 25.77 -8.97 -12.38
CA PRO A 41 26.01 -10.19 -11.62
C PRO A 41 27.27 -10.12 -10.74
N MET A 42 28.05 -9.05 -10.83
CA MET A 42 29.23 -8.80 -10.01
C MET A 42 29.00 -7.79 -8.90
N ASP A 43 27.83 -7.13 -8.84
CA ASP A 43 27.50 -6.21 -7.74
C ASP A 43 27.02 -7.00 -6.52
N VAL A 44 27.95 -7.25 -5.61
CA VAL A 44 27.69 -8.00 -4.37
C VAL A 44 26.63 -7.35 -3.47
N ASN A 45 26.43 -6.01 -3.58
CA ASN A 45 25.41 -5.32 -2.78
C ASN A 45 24.00 -5.63 -3.28
N GLU A 46 23.83 -5.79 -4.61
CA GLU A 46 22.55 -6.20 -5.18
C GLU A 46 22.31 -7.70 -5.07
N LEU A 47 23.37 -8.51 -5.13
CA LEU A 47 23.25 -9.98 -5.02
C LEU A 47 22.67 -10.45 -3.68
N GLU A 48 22.83 -9.70 -2.60
CA GLU A 48 22.21 -10.00 -1.31
C GLU A 48 20.67 -10.05 -1.38
N TYR A 49 20.04 -9.40 -2.38
CA TYR A 49 18.60 -9.31 -2.57
C TYR A 49 18.05 -10.28 -3.61
N VAL A 50 18.89 -10.88 -4.44
CA VAL A 50 18.46 -11.72 -5.57
C VAL A 50 19.09 -13.12 -5.57
N CYS A 51 19.92 -13.44 -4.58
CA CYS A 51 20.61 -14.72 -4.49
C CYS A 51 20.39 -15.36 -3.11
N GLU A 52 19.75 -16.54 -3.08
CA GLU A 52 19.39 -17.27 -1.87
C GLU A 52 20.60 -17.59 -0.98
N THR A 53 21.76 -17.82 -1.59
CA THR A 53 22.99 -18.22 -0.88
C THR A 53 23.77 -17.05 -0.31
N MET A 54 23.37 -15.80 -0.61
CA MET A 54 24.11 -14.59 -0.22
C MET A 54 23.39 -13.74 0.84
N GLY A 55 22.40 -14.30 1.54
CA GLY A 55 21.76 -13.63 2.68
C GLY A 55 20.27 -13.39 2.53
N ASN A 56 19.74 -13.39 1.30
CA ASN A 56 18.31 -13.20 0.98
C ASN A 56 17.69 -12.02 1.74
N ARG A 57 18.30 -10.85 1.60
CA ARG A 57 17.76 -9.60 2.15
C ARG A 57 16.51 -9.19 1.39
N VAL A 58 15.56 -8.62 2.10
CA VAL A 58 14.31 -8.14 1.48
C VAL A 58 14.40 -6.64 1.22
N VAL A 59 14.06 -6.25 -0.01
CA VAL A 59 13.94 -4.83 -0.34
C VAL A 59 12.78 -4.23 0.46
N PRO A 60 12.99 -3.12 1.20
CA PRO A 60 11.95 -2.56 2.06
C PRO A 60 10.62 -2.28 1.38
N THR A 61 10.64 -1.83 0.12
CA THR A 61 9.44 -1.55 -0.66
C THR A 61 8.64 -2.79 -1.05
N ALA A 62 9.21 -4.01 -0.92
CA ALA A 62 8.48 -5.27 -1.10
C ALA A 62 7.27 -5.40 -0.16
N ALA A 63 7.30 -4.73 1.00
CA ALA A 63 6.16 -4.64 1.91
C ALA A 63 4.84 -4.26 1.20
N THR A 64 4.90 -3.44 0.14
CA THR A 64 3.72 -3.00 -0.61
C THR A 64 3.01 -4.12 -1.36
N VAL A 65 3.69 -5.22 -1.66
CA VAL A 65 3.15 -6.38 -2.40
C VAL A 65 3.09 -7.66 -1.56
N LEU A 66 3.88 -7.75 -0.48
CA LEU A 66 3.92 -8.93 0.40
C LEU A 66 2.76 -8.99 1.40
N SER A 67 1.96 -7.92 1.55
CA SER A 67 0.80 -7.85 2.45
C SER A 67 -0.45 -8.49 1.85
N ARG A 68 -0.36 -9.73 1.37
CA ARG A 68 -1.48 -10.46 0.77
C ARG A 68 -2.11 -11.41 1.79
N PRO A 69 -3.41 -11.25 2.11
CA PRO A 69 -4.10 -12.20 2.98
C PRO A 69 -4.39 -13.51 2.23
N ASP A 70 -4.35 -14.63 2.93
CA ASP A 70 -4.66 -15.97 2.40
C ASP A 70 -6.14 -16.11 2.00
N ARG A 71 -7.01 -15.32 2.63
CA ARG A 71 -8.43 -15.23 2.32
C ARG A 71 -8.92 -13.79 2.34
N ALA A 72 -10.04 -13.53 1.69
CA ALA A 72 -10.68 -12.22 1.81
C ALA A 72 -11.15 -11.99 3.26
N PRO A 73 -10.96 -10.77 3.81
CA PRO A 73 -11.51 -10.42 5.12
C PRO A 73 -13.03 -10.61 5.15
N GLY A 74 -13.56 -11.20 6.23
CA GLY A 74 -14.99 -11.33 6.45
C GLY A 74 -15.65 -9.97 6.72
N THR A 75 -14.92 -9.08 7.39
CA THR A 75 -15.33 -7.70 7.69
C THR A 75 -14.74 -6.72 6.67
N ARG A 76 -15.20 -6.77 5.44
CA ARG A 76 -14.78 -5.80 4.42
C ARG A 76 -15.68 -4.56 4.48
N SER A 77 -15.05 -3.37 4.51
CA SER A 77 -15.83 -2.14 4.40
C SER A 77 -16.67 -2.13 3.12
N SER A 78 -17.98 -1.96 3.27
CA SER A 78 -18.92 -1.93 2.14
C SER A 78 -18.77 -0.67 1.30
N ILE A 79 -18.18 0.41 1.84
CA ILE A 79 -18.07 1.70 1.16
C ILE A 79 -17.30 1.59 -0.16
N MET A 80 -16.18 0.86 -0.19
CA MET A 80 -15.37 0.71 -1.41
C MET A 80 -16.13 -0.02 -2.53
N SER A 81 -17.07 -0.90 -2.19
CA SER A 81 -17.90 -1.60 -3.18
C SER A 81 -18.98 -0.72 -3.80
N LYS A 82 -19.32 0.40 -3.14
CA LYS A 82 -20.30 1.38 -3.60
C LYS A 82 -19.65 2.50 -4.42
N MET A 83 -18.34 2.68 -4.32
CA MET A 83 -17.59 3.70 -5.04
C MET A 83 -17.22 3.25 -6.47
N ASN A 84 -17.09 4.24 -7.35
CA ASN A 84 -16.74 3.97 -8.75
C ASN A 84 -15.25 3.69 -8.93
N TYR A 85 -14.90 2.40 -8.87
CA TYR A 85 -13.52 1.93 -9.02
C TYR A 85 -12.88 2.33 -10.36
N MET A 86 -13.67 2.46 -11.44
CA MET A 86 -13.14 2.83 -12.76
C MET A 86 -12.61 4.27 -12.82
N LEU A 87 -13.03 5.12 -11.89
CA LEU A 87 -12.58 6.50 -11.78
C LEU A 87 -11.65 6.71 -10.57
N MET A 88 -11.21 5.64 -9.93
CA MET A 88 -10.28 5.71 -8.81
C MET A 88 -8.85 5.93 -9.30
N LEU A 89 -8.15 6.82 -8.62
CA LEU A 89 -6.71 7.02 -8.74
C LEU A 89 -6.05 6.67 -7.40
N HIS A 90 -4.92 5.99 -7.47
CA HIS A 90 -4.04 5.82 -6.32
C HIS A 90 -3.26 7.13 -6.15
N GLY A 91 -3.59 7.92 -5.15
CA GLY A 91 -3.03 9.26 -4.94
C GLY A 91 -1.71 9.24 -4.18
N GLU A 92 -1.63 8.47 -3.09
CA GLU A 92 -0.46 8.43 -2.23
C GLU A 92 -0.30 7.04 -1.60
N GLN A 93 0.96 6.61 -1.44
CA GLN A 93 1.33 5.41 -0.69
C GLN A 93 2.40 5.78 0.34
N ARG A 94 2.17 5.44 1.60
CA ARG A 94 3.15 5.58 2.70
C ARG A 94 3.48 4.20 3.25
N LEU A 95 4.71 4.05 3.68
CA LEU A 95 5.24 2.82 4.28
C LEU A 95 6.03 3.18 5.54
N ALA A 96 5.66 2.56 6.66
CA ALA A 96 6.43 2.58 7.90
C ALA A 96 6.88 1.15 8.22
N ILE A 97 8.20 0.90 8.24
CA ILE A 97 8.78 -0.39 8.59
C ILE A 97 9.17 -0.35 10.06
N HIS A 98 8.67 -1.31 10.84
CA HIS A 98 8.91 -1.38 12.29
C HIS A 98 10.09 -2.27 12.64
N GLN A 99 10.42 -3.24 11.78
CA GLN A 99 11.59 -4.10 11.90
C GLN A 99 12.01 -4.60 10.51
N PRO A 100 13.25 -5.08 10.32
CA PRO A 100 13.69 -5.66 9.04
C PRO A 100 12.75 -6.76 8.58
N LEU A 101 12.41 -6.76 7.28
CA LEU A 101 11.56 -7.77 6.69
C LEU A 101 12.32 -9.10 6.60
N PRO A 102 11.82 -10.19 7.18
CA PRO A 102 12.40 -11.51 6.95
C PRO A 102 12.18 -11.96 5.50
N ALA A 103 13.01 -12.86 5.00
CA ALA A 103 12.91 -13.38 3.65
C ALA A 103 11.59 -14.12 3.38
N ALA A 104 11.05 -14.79 4.39
CA ALA A 104 9.76 -15.46 4.39
C ALA A 104 9.10 -15.25 5.76
N ALA A 105 7.78 -15.16 5.81
CA ALA A 105 7.05 -15.02 7.06
C ALA A 105 5.59 -15.46 6.96
N ASP A 106 5.09 -15.98 8.07
CA ASP A 106 3.67 -16.02 8.35
C ASP A 106 3.27 -14.71 9.04
N ILE A 107 2.23 -14.06 8.53
CA ILE A 107 1.82 -12.72 8.92
C ILE A 107 0.34 -12.64 9.26
N LEU A 108 -0.01 -11.62 10.03
CA LEU A 108 -1.37 -11.20 10.32
C LEU A 108 -1.59 -9.82 9.70
N ILE A 109 -2.63 -9.69 8.90
CA ILE A 109 -2.93 -8.49 8.13
C ILE A 109 -4.28 -7.94 8.58
N SER A 110 -4.33 -6.67 8.94
CA SER A 110 -5.57 -5.95 9.21
C SER A 110 -5.65 -4.69 8.36
N ASN A 111 -6.85 -4.41 7.85
CA ASN A 111 -7.10 -3.23 7.02
C ASN A 111 -8.28 -2.44 7.57
N ARG A 112 -8.15 -1.11 7.63
CA ARG A 112 -9.22 -0.20 8.06
C ARG A 112 -9.27 1.04 7.19
N VAL A 113 -10.46 1.58 7.00
CA VAL A 113 -10.66 2.94 6.49
C VAL A 113 -10.36 3.92 7.62
N THR A 114 -9.50 4.90 7.34
CA THR A 114 -9.08 5.90 8.34
C THR A 114 -9.68 7.28 8.09
N GLY A 115 -10.23 7.50 6.88
CA GLY A 115 -10.91 8.74 6.54
C GLY A 115 -11.64 8.65 5.20
N VAL A 116 -12.72 9.41 5.10
CA VAL A 116 -13.47 9.60 3.84
C VAL A 116 -13.84 11.08 3.76
N PHE A 117 -13.33 11.78 2.76
CA PHE A 117 -13.38 13.22 2.64
C PHE A 117 -14.13 13.61 1.37
N ASP A 118 -15.32 14.20 1.53
CA ASP A 118 -16.15 14.67 0.42
C ASP A 118 -15.62 16.02 -0.07
N LYS A 119 -15.16 16.07 -1.30
CA LYS A 119 -14.69 17.32 -1.92
C LYS A 119 -15.83 18.13 -2.56
N GLY A 120 -17.05 17.61 -2.49
CA GLY A 120 -18.25 18.20 -3.06
C GLY A 120 -18.65 17.60 -4.40
N GLU A 121 -19.84 17.97 -4.86
CA GLU A 121 -20.41 17.47 -6.11
C GLU A 121 -19.48 17.74 -7.29
N GLY A 122 -19.22 16.69 -8.10
CA GLY A 122 -18.33 16.75 -9.25
C GLY A 122 -16.83 16.87 -8.94
N LYS A 123 -16.43 16.95 -7.66
CA LYS A 123 -15.03 17.10 -7.25
C LYS A 123 -14.41 15.81 -6.68
N GLY A 124 -15.24 14.78 -6.48
CA GLY A 124 -14.79 13.46 -6.01
C GLY A 124 -14.61 13.37 -4.51
N THR A 125 -14.07 12.22 -4.08
CA THR A 125 -13.87 11.85 -2.67
C THR A 125 -12.46 11.32 -2.47
N LEU A 126 -11.80 11.75 -1.40
CA LEU A 126 -10.59 11.08 -0.92
C LEU A 126 -10.98 10.02 0.12
N LEU A 127 -10.42 8.82 -0.03
CA LEU A 127 -10.52 7.76 0.96
C LEU A 127 -9.12 7.41 1.42
N THR A 128 -8.88 7.43 2.72
CA THR A 128 -7.64 6.96 3.32
C THR A 128 -7.87 5.61 3.98
N ASN A 129 -6.92 4.70 3.79
CA ASN A 129 -6.92 3.41 4.46
C ASN A 129 -5.55 3.11 5.05
N GLU A 130 -5.54 2.23 6.04
CA GLU A 130 -4.33 1.73 6.68
C GLU A 130 -4.36 0.20 6.68
N THR A 131 -3.24 -0.39 6.32
CA THR A 131 -3.00 -1.83 6.43
C THR A 131 -1.86 -2.04 7.42
N ALA A 132 -2.16 -2.60 8.58
CA ALA A 132 -1.17 -3.02 9.55
C ALA A 132 -0.83 -4.48 9.35
N VAL A 133 0.47 -4.79 9.34
CA VAL A 133 0.99 -6.14 9.18
C VAL A 133 1.89 -6.48 10.36
N LYS A 134 1.63 -7.63 10.97
CA LYS A 134 2.38 -8.20 12.08
C LYS A 134 2.93 -9.57 11.69
N LEU A 135 3.99 -9.99 12.32
CA LEU A 135 4.38 -11.40 12.31
C LEU A 135 3.32 -12.25 13.03
N ALA A 136 3.26 -13.54 12.75
CA ALA A 136 2.37 -14.47 13.45
C ALA A 136 2.61 -14.50 14.98
N SER A 137 3.80 -14.08 15.45
CA SER A 137 4.10 -13.85 16.86
C SER A 137 3.32 -12.69 17.49
N GLY A 138 2.76 -11.77 16.67
CA GLY A 138 2.10 -10.55 17.09
C GLY A 138 2.99 -9.29 17.01
N ASP A 139 4.28 -9.45 16.73
CA ASP A 139 5.21 -8.32 16.63
C ASP A 139 4.91 -7.47 15.38
N PRO A 140 4.82 -6.14 15.49
CA PRO A 140 4.60 -5.26 14.35
C PRO A 140 5.72 -5.40 13.32
N LEU A 141 5.36 -5.58 12.04
CA LEU A 141 6.31 -5.72 10.95
C LEU A 141 6.38 -4.44 10.11
N PHE A 142 5.26 -4.00 9.58
CA PHE A 142 5.15 -2.73 8.85
C PHE A 142 3.69 -2.24 8.81
N THR A 143 3.54 -0.96 8.44
CA THR A 143 2.24 -0.33 8.20
C THR A 143 2.25 0.35 6.84
N LEU A 144 1.23 0.10 6.05
CA LEU A 144 0.96 0.80 4.80
C LEU A 144 -0.20 1.77 5.01
N SER A 145 -0.10 2.98 4.45
CA SER A 145 -1.23 3.91 4.38
C SER A 145 -1.38 4.37 2.94
N ALA A 146 -2.60 4.37 2.43
CA ALA A 146 -2.89 4.81 1.08
C ALA A 146 -3.96 5.88 1.07
N THR A 147 -3.84 6.83 0.14
CA THR A 147 -4.88 7.79 -0.19
C THR A 147 -5.39 7.47 -1.59
N LEU A 148 -6.66 7.14 -1.68
CA LEU A 148 -7.35 6.83 -2.93
C LEU A 148 -8.26 8.01 -3.30
N PHE A 149 -8.20 8.44 -4.55
CA PHE A 149 -9.04 9.50 -5.07
C PHE A 149 -10.10 8.95 -6.02
N TYR A 150 -11.35 8.94 -5.57
CA TYR A 150 -12.51 8.52 -6.34
C TYR A 150 -13.14 9.74 -7.01
N ARG A 151 -12.77 9.98 -8.26
CA ARG A 151 -13.20 11.19 -9.01
C ARG A 151 -14.68 11.25 -9.33
N GLY A 152 -15.34 10.09 -9.39
CA GLY A 152 -16.75 9.97 -9.72
C GLY A 152 -17.69 10.08 -8.51
N ASP A 153 -17.14 10.08 -7.30
CA ASP A 153 -17.92 9.98 -6.07
C ASP A 153 -17.69 11.23 -5.22
N GLY A 154 -18.68 12.06 -5.07
CA GLY A 154 -18.63 13.27 -4.24
C GLY A 154 -20.00 13.93 -4.17
N GLY A 155 -20.20 14.81 -3.18
CA GLY A 155 -21.48 15.49 -2.97
C GLY A 155 -22.47 14.65 -2.16
N PHE A 156 -22.01 13.72 -1.35
CA PHE A 156 -22.86 12.93 -0.44
C PHE A 156 -23.14 13.63 0.90
N GLY A 157 -22.67 14.89 1.06
CA GLY A 157 -22.90 15.71 2.24
C GLY A 157 -21.86 15.53 3.35
N GLY A 158 -20.73 14.91 3.06
CA GLY A 158 -19.60 14.82 3.96
C GLY A 158 -18.77 16.10 4.03
N SER A 159 -17.72 16.11 4.87
CA SER A 159 -16.76 17.20 4.95
C SER A 159 -15.46 16.87 4.23
N ALA A 160 -14.77 17.89 3.71
CA ALA A 160 -13.39 17.80 3.26
C ALA A 160 -12.38 18.11 4.38
N ASP A 161 -12.86 18.51 5.56
CA ASP A 161 -12.00 18.92 6.68
C ASP A 161 -11.15 17.75 7.17
N GLY A 162 -9.87 18.01 7.43
CA GLY A 162 -8.92 17.00 7.86
C GLY A 162 -8.40 16.07 6.75
N ALA A 163 -8.74 16.35 5.48
CA ALA A 163 -8.14 15.63 4.36
C ALA A 163 -6.61 15.76 4.39
N PRO A 164 -5.87 14.71 4.02
CA PRO A 164 -4.41 14.78 3.96
C PRO A 164 -3.95 15.91 3.02
N GLU A 165 -3.03 16.73 3.51
CA GLU A 165 -2.35 17.72 2.68
C GLU A 165 -1.32 17.04 1.79
N PRO A 166 -1.21 17.44 0.51
CA PRO A 166 -0.14 16.97 -0.36
C PRO A 166 1.23 17.30 0.23
N HIS A 167 2.20 16.40 0.07
CA HIS A 167 3.56 16.67 0.49
C HIS A 167 4.13 17.86 -0.28
N ALA A 168 4.61 18.87 0.46
CA ALA A 168 5.20 20.06 -0.17
C ALA A 168 6.52 19.70 -0.88
N ILE A 169 6.61 20.10 -2.14
CA ILE A 169 7.86 19.97 -2.90
C ILE A 169 8.75 21.13 -2.49
N PRO A 170 10.00 20.89 -2.00
CA PRO A 170 10.93 21.96 -1.64
C PRO A 170 11.25 22.85 -2.85
N ASP A 171 11.24 24.18 -2.63
CA ASP A 171 11.67 25.17 -3.63
C ASP A 171 13.20 25.32 -3.62
N ARG A 172 13.90 24.24 -3.95
CA ARG A 172 15.36 24.19 -4.08
C ARG A 172 15.78 23.07 -5.03
N ALA A 173 17.00 23.14 -5.55
CA ALA A 173 17.57 22.06 -6.32
C ALA A 173 17.66 20.76 -5.48
N PRO A 174 17.49 19.57 -6.09
CA PRO A 174 17.66 18.31 -5.40
C PRO A 174 19.11 18.10 -4.95
N ASP A 175 19.29 17.44 -3.81
CA ASP A 175 20.63 17.11 -3.28
C ASP A 175 21.32 16.03 -4.13
N ALA A 176 20.52 15.14 -4.76
CA ALA A 176 21.00 14.09 -5.66
C ALA A 176 19.94 13.76 -6.70
N ILE A 177 20.39 13.33 -7.85
CA ILE A 177 19.54 12.86 -8.97
C ILE A 177 19.98 11.43 -9.30
N CYS A 178 19.00 10.52 -9.40
CA CYS A 178 19.21 9.16 -9.89
C CYS A 178 18.31 8.90 -11.09
N GLU A 179 18.91 8.51 -12.21
CA GLU A 179 18.17 8.11 -13.41
C GLU A 179 17.99 6.60 -13.41
N LEU A 180 16.73 6.16 -13.30
CA LEU A 180 16.37 4.74 -13.33
C LEU A 180 15.71 4.43 -14.69
N PRO A 181 16.42 3.76 -15.62
CA PRO A 181 15.85 3.39 -16.90
C PRO A 181 14.74 2.35 -16.69
N GLN A 182 13.58 2.61 -17.24
CA GLN A 182 12.47 1.67 -17.27
C GLN A 182 12.49 0.84 -18.55
N ARG A 183 12.19 -0.45 -18.44
CA ARG A 183 11.95 -1.31 -19.60
C ARG A 183 10.59 -0.96 -20.22
N SER A 184 10.47 -1.10 -21.52
CA SER A 184 9.19 -0.87 -22.23
C SER A 184 8.09 -1.85 -21.80
N ASP A 185 8.46 -3.01 -21.27
CA ASP A 185 7.58 -4.07 -20.78
C ASP A 185 7.44 -4.09 -19.25
N GLN A 186 7.90 -3.06 -18.53
CA GLN A 186 7.90 -3.03 -17.05
C GLN A 186 6.50 -3.25 -16.44
N ALA A 187 5.46 -2.76 -17.10
CA ALA A 187 4.08 -2.96 -16.63
C ALA A 187 3.57 -4.40 -16.77
N MET A 188 4.31 -5.27 -17.46
CA MET A 188 3.97 -6.69 -17.67
C MET A 188 4.73 -7.62 -16.72
N VAL A 189 5.69 -7.10 -15.97
CA VAL A 189 6.53 -7.80 -15.00
C VAL A 189 6.06 -7.48 -13.58
#